data_fcb94a959014a103b90cd108791df350
#
_entry.id   fcb94a959014a103b90cd108791df350
#
_cell.length_a   1.000
_cell.length_b   1.000
_cell.length_c   1.000
_cell.angle_alpha   90.00
_cell.angle_beta   90.00
_cell.angle_gamma   90.00
#
_symmetry.space_group_name_H-M   'P 1'
#
loop_
_entity.id
_entity.type
_entity.pdbx_description
1 polymer ?
#
loop_
_entity_poly.entity_id
_entity_poly.type
_entity_poly.pdbx_seq_one_letter_code
_entity_poly.pdbx_strand_id
1 'polypeptide(L)'
;SKDGEFVKWYNREWTEYDAVKDNATSIDEIKTALEAAVHRQLMSDVPYGVLLSGGLDSSITSAVAKKYAQKRIESGDTTEAWYPQLHSFAVGLEGSPDLAAAKVVADFIKTIHHEIKFTIQEGLDAIRDVIYNLETYDVTTIRASTPMYLMARVIKSMGIKMVLSGEGSDELFGGY
;
A
#
# COMPACT_ATOMS: atom_id res chain seq x y z
N SER A 1 -27.07 4.75 13.93
CA SER A 1 -28.29 4.05 14.37
C SER A 1 -29.25 5.05 14.98
N LYS A 2 -30.52 5.01 14.66
CA LYS A 2 -31.54 5.89 15.28
C LYS A 2 -31.87 5.48 16.71
N ASP A 3 -31.57 4.24 17.09
CA ASP A 3 -32.02 3.62 18.36
C ASP A 3 -30.87 3.03 19.19
N GLY A 4 -29.62 3.41 18.91
CA GLY A 4 -28.45 2.91 19.65
C GLY A 4 -28.02 1.48 19.34
N GLU A 5 -28.72 0.77 18.48
CA GLU A 5 -28.34 -0.59 18.06
C GLU A 5 -27.32 -0.58 16.93
N PHE A 6 -26.31 -1.45 17.04
CA PHE A 6 -25.36 -1.69 15.96
C PHE A 6 -26.00 -2.53 14.86
N VAL A 7 -26.18 -1.93 13.69
CA VAL A 7 -26.69 -2.64 12.52
C VAL A 7 -25.54 -2.93 11.57
N LYS A 8 -25.38 -4.19 11.18
CA LYS A 8 -24.43 -4.58 10.13
C LYS A 8 -24.92 -4.02 8.80
N TRP A 9 -24.24 -3.00 8.29
CA TRP A 9 -24.62 -2.25 7.09
C TRP A 9 -24.19 -2.92 5.78
N TYR A 10 -23.24 -3.89 5.85
CA TYR A 10 -22.68 -4.58 4.70
C TYR A 10 -22.55 -6.07 4.98
N ASN A 11 -23.14 -6.91 4.18
CA ASN A 11 -22.95 -8.35 4.17
C ASN A 11 -22.10 -8.73 2.97
N ARG A 12 -21.07 -9.53 3.24
CA ARG A 12 -20.17 -10.05 2.20
C ARG A 12 -20.79 -11.33 1.65
N GLU A 13 -21.25 -11.31 0.40
CA GLU A 13 -21.88 -12.45 -0.24
C GLU A 13 -20.95 -13.66 -0.34
N TRP A 14 -19.63 -13.41 -0.53
CA TRP A 14 -18.62 -14.46 -0.63
C TRP A 14 -18.29 -15.20 0.68
N THR A 15 -18.84 -14.81 1.81
CA THR A 15 -18.72 -15.57 3.06
C THR A 15 -19.57 -16.84 3.05
N GLU A 16 -20.56 -16.90 2.17
CA GLU A 16 -21.42 -18.06 2.01
C GLU A 16 -20.94 -18.91 0.84
N TYR A 17 -20.47 -20.14 1.11
CA TYR A 17 -19.92 -21.01 0.07
C TYR A 17 -20.89 -21.26 -1.09
N ASP A 18 -22.16 -21.47 -0.79
CA ASP A 18 -23.20 -21.72 -1.81
C ASP A 18 -23.43 -20.52 -2.74
N ALA A 19 -23.12 -19.31 -2.30
CA ALA A 19 -23.25 -18.11 -3.12
C ALA A 19 -22.10 -17.97 -4.15
N VAL A 20 -20.95 -18.65 -3.92
CA VAL A 20 -19.75 -18.46 -4.75
C VAL A 20 -19.23 -19.72 -5.43
N LYS A 21 -19.70 -20.92 -5.05
CA LYS A 21 -19.18 -22.22 -5.54
C LYS A 21 -19.22 -22.38 -7.07
N ASP A 22 -20.17 -21.76 -7.71
CA ASP A 22 -20.39 -21.84 -9.17
C ASP A 22 -19.98 -20.54 -9.89
N ASN A 23 -19.32 -19.62 -9.18
CA ASN A 23 -18.95 -18.32 -9.72
C ASN A 23 -17.70 -18.44 -10.60
N ALA A 24 -17.88 -18.27 -11.91
CA ALA A 24 -16.79 -18.25 -12.87
C ALA A 24 -16.36 -16.80 -13.10
N THR A 25 -15.15 -16.46 -12.70
CA THR A 25 -14.54 -15.14 -12.91
C THR A 25 -13.41 -15.22 -13.93
N SER A 26 -13.35 -14.25 -14.82
CA SER A 26 -12.26 -14.13 -15.77
C SER A 26 -11.10 -13.28 -15.20
N ILE A 27 -9.89 -13.49 -15.74
CA ILE A 27 -8.72 -12.67 -15.38
C ILE A 27 -8.98 -11.18 -15.71
N ASP A 28 -9.71 -10.89 -16.79
CA ASP A 28 -10.02 -9.52 -17.19
C ASP A 28 -10.97 -8.83 -16.20
N GLU A 29 -11.90 -9.57 -15.61
CA GLU A 29 -12.78 -9.05 -14.55
C GLU A 29 -11.98 -8.73 -13.29
N ILE A 30 -11.07 -9.63 -12.87
CA ILE A 30 -10.17 -9.39 -11.72
C ILE A 30 -9.31 -8.14 -11.97
N LYS A 31 -8.70 -8.04 -13.14
CA LYS A 31 -7.90 -6.88 -13.53
C LYS A 31 -8.71 -5.59 -13.47
N THR A 32 -9.90 -5.59 -14.04
CA THR A 32 -10.78 -4.41 -14.06
C THR A 32 -11.20 -4.01 -12.65
N ALA A 33 -11.56 -4.97 -11.81
CA ALA A 33 -11.94 -4.73 -10.43
C ALA A 33 -10.77 -4.17 -9.59
N LEU A 34 -9.56 -4.73 -9.76
CA LEU A 34 -8.34 -4.27 -9.08
C LEU A 34 -7.96 -2.85 -9.52
N GLU A 35 -7.96 -2.59 -10.83
CA GLU A 35 -7.70 -1.24 -11.36
C GLU A 35 -8.70 -0.22 -10.80
N ALA A 36 -9.98 -0.56 -10.76
CA ALA A 36 -11.02 0.30 -10.20
C ALA A 36 -10.86 0.50 -8.69
N ALA A 37 -10.45 -0.53 -7.94
CA ALA A 37 -10.21 -0.43 -6.51
C ALA A 37 -9.05 0.51 -6.20
N VAL A 38 -7.90 0.35 -6.86
CA VAL A 38 -6.75 1.25 -6.69
C VAL A 38 -7.11 2.67 -7.12
N HIS A 39 -7.75 2.83 -8.28
CA HIS A 39 -8.14 4.14 -8.79
C HIS A 39 -9.01 4.94 -7.81
N ARG A 40 -9.98 4.29 -7.17
CA ARG A 40 -10.82 4.95 -6.14
C ARG A 40 -10.03 5.42 -4.92
N GLN A 41 -8.90 4.78 -4.61
CA GLN A 41 -8.05 5.15 -3.46
C GLN A 41 -7.10 6.32 -3.77
N LEU A 42 -6.95 6.69 -5.03
CA LEU A 42 -6.10 7.83 -5.43
C LEU A 42 -6.77 9.20 -5.23
N MET A 43 -8.02 9.22 -4.82
CA MET A 43 -8.74 10.45 -4.50
C MET A 43 -8.15 11.08 -3.23
N SER A 44 -7.31 12.10 -3.39
CA SER A 44 -6.55 12.71 -2.30
C SER A 44 -6.27 14.19 -2.59
N ASP A 45 -6.43 15.03 -1.56
CA ASP A 45 -6.08 16.46 -1.57
C ASP A 45 -4.63 16.69 -1.16
N VAL A 46 -3.88 15.64 -0.87
CA VAL A 46 -2.52 15.71 -0.34
C VAL A 46 -1.56 14.86 -1.18
N PRO A 47 -0.26 15.18 -1.16
CA PRO A 47 0.74 14.35 -1.81
C PRO A 47 0.69 12.91 -1.28
N TYR A 48 0.74 11.96 -2.20
CA TYR A 48 0.76 10.55 -1.86
C TYR A 48 1.89 9.80 -2.58
N GLY A 49 2.22 8.65 -2.06
CA GLY A 49 3.21 7.75 -2.62
C GLY A 49 2.74 6.29 -2.60
N VAL A 50 3.63 5.38 -2.98
CA VAL A 50 3.40 3.94 -2.94
C VAL A 50 4.52 3.25 -2.16
N LEU A 51 4.17 2.22 -1.40
CA LEU A 51 5.13 1.31 -0.80
C LEU A 51 5.48 0.24 -1.82
N LEU A 52 6.78 0.06 -2.08
CA LEU A 52 7.26 -0.82 -3.14
C LEU A 52 8.33 -1.77 -2.59
N SER A 53 7.99 -3.03 -2.44
CA SER A 53 8.92 -4.08 -2.00
C SER A 53 9.63 -4.80 -3.16
N GLY A 54 9.12 -4.64 -4.38
CA GLY A 54 9.56 -5.40 -5.55
C GLY A 54 8.86 -6.76 -5.69
N GLY A 55 8.00 -7.15 -4.74
CA GLY A 55 7.09 -8.30 -4.87
C GLY A 55 5.93 -8.01 -5.82
N LEU A 56 5.18 -9.06 -6.18
CA LEU A 56 4.10 -8.99 -7.17
C LEU A 56 3.05 -7.94 -6.80
N ASP A 57 2.51 -8.01 -5.58
CA ASP A 57 1.38 -7.20 -5.15
C ASP A 57 1.69 -5.72 -5.10
N SER A 58 2.81 -5.38 -4.45
CA SER A 58 3.28 -3.99 -4.38
C SER A 58 3.59 -3.43 -5.78
N SER A 59 4.12 -4.27 -6.68
CA SER A 59 4.46 -3.88 -8.04
C SER A 59 3.22 -3.60 -8.89
N ILE A 60 2.21 -4.46 -8.81
CA ILE A 60 0.93 -4.28 -9.53
C ILE A 60 0.21 -3.04 -9.00
N THR A 61 0.06 -2.93 -7.69
CA THR A 61 -0.59 -1.77 -7.05
C THR A 61 0.10 -0.46 -7.46
N SER A 62 1.44 -0.44 -7.42
CA SER A 62 2.22 0.74 -7.81
C SER A 62 2.10 1.07 -9.30
N ALA A 63 2.06 0.06 -10.18
CA ALA A 63 1.89 0.26 -11.61
C ALA A 63 0.51 0.82 -11.95
N VAL A 64 -0.55 0.31 -11.31
CA VAL A 64 -1.90 0.85 -11.47
C VAL A 64 -1.98 2.28 -10.90
N ALA A 65 -1.42 2.54 -9.72
CA ALA A 65 -1.36 3.88 -9.16
C ALA A 65 -0.64 4.84 -10.12
N LYS A 66 0.47 4.44 -10.71
CA LYS A 66 1.21 5.26 -11.70
C LYS A 66 0.38 5.56 -12.96
N LYS A 67 -0.40 4.59 -13.44
CA LYS A 67 -1.28 4.77 -14.60
C LYS A 67 -2.27 5.92 -14.41
N TYR A 68 -2.75 6.11 -13.19
CA TYR A 68 -3.77 7.10 -12.86
C TYR A 68 -3.23 8.35 -12.13
N ALA A 69 -2.01 8.31 -11.62
CA ALA A 69 -1.43 9.40 -10.80
C ALA A 69 -1.30 10.76 -11.53
N GLN A 70 -1.36 10.77 -12.86
CA GLN A 70 -1.17 11.98 -13.67
C GLN A 70 -2.47 12.77 -13.88
N LYS A 71 -3.62 12.25 -13.44
CA LYS A 71 -4.93 12.89 -13.66
C LYS A 71 -5.65 13.06 -12.32
N ARG A 72 -6.39 14.16 -12.17
CA ARG A 72 -7.34 14.32 -11.08
C ARG A 72 -8.48 13.33 -11.23
N ILE A 73 -8.95 12.79 -10.08
CA ILE A 73 -10.02 11.77 -10.05
C ILE A 73 -11.41 12.43 -9.93
N GLU A 74 -11.49 13.73 -9.82
CA GLU A 74 -12.77 14.43 -9.79
C GLU A 74 -13.53 14.21 -11.10
N SER A 75 -14.79 13.81 -10.99
CA SER A 75 -15.62 13.47 -12.14
C SER A 75 -15.65 14.62 -13.17
N GLY A 76 -15.13 14.36 -14.36
CA GLY A 76 -15.10 15.31 -15.47
C GLY A 76 -13.92 16.28 -15.47
N ASP A 77 -13.02 16.24 -14.49
CA ASP A 77 -11.83 17.07 -14.48
C ASP A 77 -10.70 16.38 -15.27
N THR A 78 -10.22 17.03 -16.33
CA THR A 78 -9.11 16.59 -17.18
C THR A 78 -7.82 17.32 -16.85
N THR A 79 -7.79 18.17 -15.80
CA THR A 79 -6.60 18.92 -15.39
C THR A 79 -5.52 17.97 -14.83
N GLU A 80 -4.26 18.38 -14.97
CA GLU A 80 -3.15 17.63 -14.38
C GLU A 80 -3.25 17.62 -12.86
N ALA A 81 -2.86 16.49 -12.25
CA ALA A 81 -2.78 16.40 -10.80
C ALA A 81 -1.77 17.39 -10.24
N TRP A 82 -2.03 17.92 -9.06
CA TRP A 82 -1.12 18.85 -8.36
C TRP A 82 0.27 18.25 -8.11
N TYR A 83 0.35 16.92 -8.04
CA TYR A 83 1.58 16.16 -7.87
C TYR A 83 1.68 15.09 -8.98
N PRO A 84 2.09 15.47 -10.19
CA PRO A 84 2.14 14.55 -11.34
C PRO A 84 3.21 13.45 -11.20
N GLN A 85 4.12 13.59 -10.23
CA GLN A 85 5.20 12.63 -10.00
C GLN A 85 4.89 11.75 -8.81
N LEU A 86 4.72 10.46 -9.07
CA LEU A 86 4.49 9.46 -8.03
C LEU A 86 5.81 9.11 -7.34
N HIS A 87 5.85 9.19 -6.02
CA HIS A 87 6.94 8.75 -5.18
C HIS A 87 6.75 7.28 -4.78
N SER A 88 7.81 6.49 -4.82
CA SER A 88 7.82 5.13 -4.30
C SER A 88 8.84 4.96 -3.20
N PHE A 89 8.54 4.16 -2.20
CA PHE A 89 9.35 3.98 -1.01
C PHE A 89 9.61 2.50 -0.76
N ALA A 90 10.86 2.18 -0.51
CA ALA A 90 11.30 0.87 -0.06
C ALA A 90 12.18 1.02 1.18
N VAL A 91 12.11 0.06 2.10
CA VAL A 91 12.90 0.05 3.32
C VAL A 91 13.59 -1.29 3.49
N GLY A 92 14.84 -1.29 3.92
CA GLY A 92 15.58 -2.52 4.17
C GLY A 92 16.97 -2.27 4.74
N LEU A 93 17.62 -3.35 5.13
CA LEU A 93 19.03 -3.33 5.48
C LEU A 93 19.87 -3.10 4.23
N GLU A 94 21.09 -2.57 4.40
CA GLU A 94 22.02 -2.42 3.29
C GLU A 94 22.31 -3.79 2.63
N GLY A 95 22.24 -3.82 1.30
CA GLY A 95 22.41 -5.06 0.52
C GLY A 95 21.18 -5.96 0.47
N SER A 96 20.03 -5.53 1.00
CA SER A 96 18.78 -6.29 0.89
C SER A 96 18.40 -6.54 -0.58
N PRO A 97 18.08 -7.80 -0.95
CA PRO A 97 17.60 -8.12 -2.29
C PRO A 97 16.27 -7.42 -2.62
N ASP A 98 15.44 -7.15 -1.62
CA ASP A 98 14.16 -6.46 -1.80
C ASP A 98 14.35 -5.02 -2.27
N LEU A 99 15.36 -4.32 -1.75
CA LEU A 99 15.69 -2.97 -2.22
C LEU A 99 16.10 -2.98 -3.70
N ALA A 100 16.89 -3.98 -4.10
CA ALA A 100 17.30 -4.12 -5.50
C ALA A 100 16.10 -4.43 -6.41
N ALA A 101 15.19 -5.32 -5.98
CA ALA A 101 13.98 -5.65 -6.72
C ALA A 101 13.03 -4.44 -6.82
N ALA A 102 12.82 -3.72 -5.72
CA ALA A 102 12.03 -2.50 -5.69
C ALA A 102 12.58 -1.44 -6.66
N LYS A 103 13.89 -1.28 -6.72
CA LYS A 103 14.56 -0.35 -7.65
C LYS A 103 14.28 -0.68 -9.11
N VAL A 104 14.36 -1.96 -9.49
CA VAL A 104 14.04 -2.41 -10.87
C VAL A 104 12.61 -2.04 -11.25
N VAL A 105 11.65 -2.31 -10.36
CA VAL A 105 10.24 -1.96 -10.61
C VAL A 105 10.06 -0.44 -10.67
N ALA A 106 10.66 0.31 -9.76
CA ALA A 106 10.57 1.76 -9.72
C ALA A 106 11.08 2.42 -11.01
N ASP A 107 12.21 1.93 -11.53
CA ASP A 107 12.80 2.39 -12.80
C ASP A 107 11.89 2.05 -14.00
N PHE A 108 11.25 0.88 -13.98
CA PHE A 108 10.31 0.46 -15.02
C PHE A 108 9.05 1.35 -15.05
N ILE A 109 8.42 1.57 -13.88
CA ILE A 109 7.20 2.39 -13.78
C ILE A 109 7.49 3.90 -13.71
N LYS A 110 8.77 4.30 -13.65
CA LYS A 110 9.24 5.69 -13.63
C LYS A 110 8.67 6.49 -12.47
N THR A 111 8.86 6.00 -11.26
CA THR A 111 8.58 6.71 -10.02
C THR A 111 9.82 7.43 -9.52
N ILE A 112 9.64 8.44 -8.65
CA ILE A 112 10.73 8.98 -7.85
C ILE A 112 10.95 8.02 -6.69
N HIS A 113 11.97 7.18 -6.80
CA HIS A 113 12.21 6.10 -5.86
C HIS A 113 13.09 6.53 -4.69
N HIS A 114 12.68 6.16 -3.48
CA HIS A 114 13.40 6.42 -2.23
C HIS A 114 13.72 5.11 -1.54
N GLU A 115 15.01 4.78 -1.49
CA GLU A 115 15.52 3.66 -0.70
C GLU A 115 15.83 4.15 0.70
N ILE A 116 15.11 3.65 1.69
CA ILE A 116 15.36 3.92 3.11
C ILE A 116 16.18 2.76 3.68
N LYS A 117 17.47 2.99 3.88
CA LYS A 117 18.35 2.02 4.49
C LYS A 117 18.46 2.29 5.97
N PHE A 118 18.46 1.24 6.76
CA PHE A 118 18.70 1.33 8.19
C PHE A 118 19.66 0.23 8.65
N THR A 119 20.32 0.46 9.75
CA THR A 119 21.22 -0.50 10.40
C THR A 119 20.45 -1.34 11.44
N ILE A 120 21.01 -2.49 11.81
CA ILE A 120 20.46 -3.30 12.89
C ILE A 120 20.34 -2.47 14.18
N GLN A 121 21.34 -1.63 14.46
CA GLN A 121 21.33 -0.79 15.67
C GLN A 121 20.18 0.24 15.64
N GLU A 122 19.98 0.92 14.52
CA GLU A 122 18.84 1.84 14.36
C GLU A 122 17.49 1.13 14.53
N GLY A 123 17.39 -0.10 14.03
CA GLY A 123 16.21 -0.94 14.25
C GLY A 123 16.01 -1.26 15.74
N LEU A 124 17.04 -1.67 16.43
CA LEU A 124 17.00 -1.96 17.88
C LEU A 124 16.63 -0.72 18.70
N ASP A 125 17.21 0.41 18.38
CA ASP A 125 16.96 1.69 19.08
C ASP A 125 15.51 2.16 18.89
N ALA A 126 14.91 1.85 17.74
CA ALA A 126 13.53 2.23 17.44
C ALA A 126 12.47 1.37 18.16
N ILE A 127 12.81 0.17 18.67
CA ILE A 127 11.82 -0.77 19.23
C ILE A 127 10.95 -0.14 20.32
N ARG A 128 11.54 0.66 21.23
CA ARG A 128 10.79 1.31 22.30
C ARG A 128 9.71 2.25 21.76
N ASP A 129 10.06 3.04 20.75
CA ASP A 129 9.12 3.97 20.11
C ASP A 129 8.06 3.21 19.33
N VAL A 130 8.43 2.10 18.68
CA VAL A 130 7.50 1.22 17.97
C VAL A 130 6.46 0.65 18.93
N ILE A 131 6.89 0.07 20.07
CA ILE A 131 6.00 -0.44 21.10
C ILE A 131 5.06 0.67 21.62
N TYR A 132 5.60 1.85 21.90
CA TYR A 132 4.81 2.97 22.38
C TYR A 132 3.72 3.40 21.39
N ASN A 133 4.07 3.48 20.10
CA ASN A 133 3.12 3.91 19.05
C ASN A 133 2.11 2.83 18.65
N LEU A 134 2.47 1.55 18.76
CA LEU A 134 1.59 0.43 18.42
C LEU A 134 0.72 -0.06 19.58
N GLU A 135 1.10 0.33 20.82
CA GLU A 135 0.41 -0.10 22.04
C GLU A 135 0.28 -1.62 22.19
N THR A 136 1.30 -2.38 21.72
CA THR A 136 1.34 -3.84 21.77
C THR A 136 2.72 -4.38 22.10
N TYR A 137 2.75 -5.57 22.67
CA TYR A 137 3.98 -6.36 22.92
C TYR A 137 4.07 -7.62 22.04
N ASP A 138 3.20 -7.73 21.03
CA ASP A 138 3.27 -8.84 20.09
C ASP A 138 4.56 -8.78 19.26
N VAL A 139 5.37 -9.84 19.35
CA VAL A 139 6.69 -9.91 18.73
C VAL A 139 6.62 -9.79 17.21
N THR A 140 5.62 -10.44 16.59
CA THR A 140 5.46 -10.42 15.13
C THR A 140 5.12 -9.03 14.65
N THR A 141 4.18 -8.37 15.32
CA THR A 141 3.76 -7.00 15.01
C THR A 141 4.92 -6.02 15.17
N ILE A 142 5.66 -6.09 16.28
CA ILE A 142 6.80 -5.18 16.53
C ILE A 142 7.89 -5.38 15.49
N ARG A 143 8.23 -6.63 15.15
CA ARG A 143 9.26 -6.95 14.17
C ARG A 143 8.90 -6.43 12.78
N ALA A 144 7.68 -6.65 12.33
CA ALA A 144 7.21 -6.19 11.03
C ALA A 144 7.11 -4.66 10.96
N SER A 145 6.69 -4.02 12.05
CA SER A 145 6.44 -2.57 12.07
C SER A 145 7.71 -1.73 12.29
N THR A 146 8.80 -2.30 12.78
CA THR A 146 10.04 -1.52 13.02
C THR A 146 10.59 -0.87 11.74
N PRO A 147 10.81 -1.58 10.62
CA PRO A 147 11.23 -0.93 9.38
C PRO A 147 10.17 0.02 8.85
N MET A 148 8.88 -0.29 8.99
CA MET A 148 7.78 0.58 8.57
C MET A 148 7.76 1.90 9.36
N TYR A 149 8.04 1.86 10.66
CA TYR A 149 8.16 3.04 11.51
C TYR A 149 9.30 3.96 11.03
N LEU A 150 10.48 3.40 10.74
CA LEU A 150 11.63 4.15 10.25
C LEU A 150 11.31 4.79 8.88
N MET A 151 10.70 4.03 7.98
CA MET A 151 10.26 4.53 6.68
C MET A 151 9.21 5.64 6.80
N ALA A 152 8.21 5.46 7.66
CA ALA A 152 7.15 6.46 7.88
C ALA A 152 7.69 7.81 8.35
N ARG A 153 8.74 7.83 9.16
CA ARG A 153 9.42 9.07 9.58
C ARG A 153 9.99 9.82 8.39
N VAL A 154 10.63 9.12 7.46
CA VAL A 154 11.19 9.72 6.23
C VAL A 154 10.07 10.24 5.34
N ILE A 155 9.05 9.42 5.07
CA ILE A 155 7.88 9.81 4.26
C ILE A 155 7.22 11.07 4.82
N LYS A 156 7.00 11.10 6.13
CA LYS A 156 6.42 12.27 6.82
C LYS A 156 7.29 13.51 6.69
N SER A 157 8.62 13.38 6.79
CA SER A 157 9.54 14.51 6.64
C SER A 157 9.51 15.14 5.25
N MET A 158 9.12 14.36 4.23
CA MET A 158 8.96 14.83 2.86
C MET A 158 7.58 15.50 2.60
N GLY A 159 6.74 15.61 3.62
CA GLY A 159 5.40 16.21 3.49
C GLY A 159 4.36 15.30 2.87
N ILE A 160 4.68 14.03 2.60
CA ILE A 160 3.75 13.04 2.08
C ILE A 160 2.87 12.54 3.21
N LYS A 161 1.55 12.54 2.99
CA LYS A 161 0.54 12.28 4.02
C LYS A 161 -0.16 10.94 3.85
N MET A 162 -0.09 10.36 2.67
CA MET A 162 -0.75 9.11 2.32
C MET A 162 0.18 8.22 1.51
N VAL A 163 0.11 6.94 1.74
CA VAL A 163 0.76 5.92 0.91
C VAL A 163 -0.21 4.79 0.61
N LEU A 164 -0.11 4.23 -0.60
CA LEU A 164 -0.77 2.98 -0.95
C LEU A 164 0.20 1.83 -0.79
N SER A 165 -0.29 0.68 -0.34
CA SER A 165 0.47 -0.55 -0.25
C SER A 165 -0.27 -1.70 -0.93
N GLY A 166 0.45 -2.79 -1.24
CA GLY A 166 -0.14 -4.05 -1.68
C GLY A 166 -0.60 -4.95 -0.53
N GLU A 167 -0.60 -4.46 0.70
CA GLU A 167 -1.00 -5.21 1.89
C GLU A 167 -2.44 -5.68 1.78
N GLY A 168 -2.70 -6.93 2.20
CA GLY A 168 -4.01 -7.56 2.09
C GLY A 168 -4.22 -8.37 0.79
N SER A 169 -3.27 -8.35 -0.14
CA SER A 169 -3.37 -9.12 -1.38
C SER A 169 -3.30 -10.62 -1.13
N ASP A 170 -2.42 -11.07 -0.24
CA ASP A 170 -2.26 -12.48 0.11
C ASP A 170 -3.53 -13.06 0.74
N GLU A 171 -4.25 -12.27 1.52
CA GLU A 171 -5.52 -12.65 2.13
C GLU A 171 -6.65 -12.82 1.10
N LEU A 172 -6.56 -12.12 -0.03
CA LEU A 172 -7.56 -12.18 -1.09
C LEU A 172 -7.22 -13.22 -2.16
N PHE A 173 -5.95 -13.34 -2.54
CA PHE A 173 -5.53 -14.12 -3.70
C PHE A 173 -4.75 -15.39 -3.32
N GLY A 174 -4.41 -15.56 -2.05
CA GLY A 174 -3.65 -16.70 -1.57
C GLY A 174 -2.18 -16.63 -1.92
N GLY A 175 -1.38 -16.02 -1.08
CA GLY A 175 0.08 -15.85 -1.26
C GLY A 175 0.92 -16.52 -0.18
N TYR A 176 0.29 -17.06 0.85
CA TYR A 176 0.93 -17.76 1.96
C TYR A 176 1.18 -19.24 1.64
#